data_0a5f652556ed0769d1ab01f8bd27dcab
#
_entry.id   0a5f652556ed0769d1ab01f8bd27dcab
#
_cell.length_a   1.000
_cell.length_b   1.000
_cell.length_c   1.000
_cell.angle_alpha   90.00
_cell.angle_beta   90.00
_cell.angle_gamma   90.00
#
_symmetry.space_group_name_H-M   'P 1'
#
loop_
_entity.id
_entity.type
_entity.pdbx_description
1 polymer ?
#
loop_
_entity_poly.entity_id
_entity_poly.type
_entity_poly.pdbx_seq_one_letter_code
_entity_poly.pdbx_strand_id
1 'polypeptide(L)'
;MKRKSTACKLIQVLILAAIVMLLPVTVWAQETTLTTIVPYSHTLHLELTGEGAIVIDGVAYTQSADIQIQRKSRPEISLQITDGNKAKSVLWGSEDITEAIRKGSWTMPEVIEDVSLSVTFEKTSSTPQTGDASRPDLWFIIAALSLIGIIICWLMRKKQKV
;
A
#
# COMPACT_ATOMS: atom_id res chain seq x y z
N MET A 1 53.90 76.98 -23.94
CA MET A 1 54.36 75.89 -23.10
C MET A 1 53.24 75.05 -22.41
N LYS A 2 52.06 74.84 -23.05
CA LYS A 2 50.92 74.07 -22.47
C LYS A 2 50.72 72.64 -23.00
N ARG A 3 51.38 72.25 -24.08
CA ARG A 3 51.21 70.91 -24.72
C ARG A 3 51.93 69.74 -24.02
N LYS A 4 52.95 69.99 -23.23
CA LYS A 4 53.68 68.93 -22.51
C LYS A 4 52.93 68.36 -21.30
N SER A 5 52.02 69.15 -20.73
CA SER A 5 51.23 68.70 -19.55
C SER A 5 50.12 67.72 -19.88
N THR A 6 49.48 67.83 -21.05
CA THR A 6 48.42 66.93 -21.50
C THR A 6 48.91 65.56 -21.93
N ALA A 7 50.06 65.52 -22.58
CA ALA A 7 50.70 64.24 -22.95
C ALA A 7 51.12 63.42 -21.70
N CYS A 8 51.65 64.07 -20.71
CA CYS A 8 52.04 63.42 -19.44
C CYS A 8 50.82 62.83 -18.69
N LYS A 9 49.70 63.54 -18.68
CA LYS A 9 48.46 63.08 -18.07
C LYS A 9 47.86 61.89 -18.84
N LEU A 10 47.90 61.89 -20.16
CA LEU A 10 47.47 60.80 -21.01
C LEU A 10 48.28 59.52 -20.78
N ILE A 11 49.59 59.65 -20.69
CA ILE A 11 50.49 58.54 -20.39
C ILE A 11 50.22 57.95 -19.00
N GLN A 12 49.95 58.81 -18.01
CA GLN A 12 49.63 58.41 -16.64
C GLN A 12 48.32 57.62 -16.53
N VAL A 13 47.28 58.07 -17.27
CA VAL A 13 46.01 57.35 -17.36
C VAL A 13 46.17 56.00 -18.07
N LEU A 14 46.98 55.94 -19.12
CA LEU A 14 47.25 54.68 -19.84
C LEU A 14 47.99 53.64 -18.96
N ILE A 15 48.97 54.12 -18.20
CA ILE A 15 49.69 53.23 -17.23
C ILE A 15 48.78 52.76 -16.15
N LEU A 16 47.88 53.61 -15.61
CA LEU A 16 46.91 53.22 -14.57
C LEU A 16 45.94 52.16 -15.11
N ALA A 17 45.44 52.35 -16.36
CA ALA A 17 44.54 51.40 -17.01
C ALA A 17 45.23 50.06 -17.28
N ALA A 18 46.53 50.09 -17.66
CA ALA A 18 47.30 48.83 -17.85
C ALA A 18 47.54 48.08 -16.53
N ILE A 19 47.75 48.78 -15.40
CA ILE A 19 47.90 48.16 -14.10
C ILE A 19 46.57 47.51 -13.63
N VAL A 20 45.43 48.13 -13.86
CA VAL A 20 44.11 47.56 -13.55
C VAL A 20 43.82 46.32 -14.34
N MET A 21 44.25 46.27 -15.63
CA MET A 21 44.11 45.06 -16.46
C MET A 21 45.03 43.92 -16.08
N LEU A 22 46.12 44.18 -15.35
CA LEU A 22 47.08 43.19 -14.89
C LEU A 22 46.73 42.61 -13.49
N LEU A 23 45.67 43.11 -12.82
CA LEU A 23 45.22 42.52 -11.58
C LEU A 23 44.66 41.12 -11.86
N PRO A 24 45.23 40.06 -11.25
CA PRO A 24 44.68 38.72 -11.43
C PRO A 24 43.27 38.71 -10.83
N VAL A 25 42.27 38.48 -11.65
CA VAL A 25 40.93 38.17 -11.18
C VAL A 25 41.05 36.77 -10.56
N THR A 26 41.29 36.73 -9.25
CA THR A 26 41.18 35.48 -8.48
C THR A 26 39.70 35.09 -8.50
N VAL A 27 39.32 34.28 -9.49
CA VAL A 27 38.04 33.59 -9.47
C VAL A 27 38.11 32.61 -8.30
N TRP A 28 37.40 32.93 -7.23
CA TRP A 28 37.18 32.00 -6.13
C TRP A 28 36.26 30.92 -6.67
N ALA A 29 36.81 29.84 -7.21
CA ALA A 29 36.08 28.64 -7.46
C ALA A 29 35.67 28.07 -6.12
N GLN A 30 34.41 28.28 -5.73
CA GLN A 30 33.81 27.61 -4.59
C GLN A 30 33.63 26.15 -5.03
N GLU A 31 34.49 25.29 -4.52
CA GLU A 31 34.28 23.86 -4.63
C GLU A 31 33.02 23.50 -3.85
N THR A 32 31.90 23.38 -4.54
CA THR A 32 30.68 22.84 -3.98
C THR A 32 30.86 21.31 -3.94
N THR A 33 31.37 20.81 -2.84
CA THR A 33 31.34 19.36 -2.59
C THR A 33 29.90 18.95 -2.36
N LEU A 34 29.26 18.39 -3.37
CA LEU A 34 27.99 17.69 -3.26
C LEU A 34 28.23 16.39 -2.48
N THR A 35 28.07 16.44 -1.17
CA THR A 35 28.08 15.24 -0.35
C THR A 35 26.70 14.58 -0.50
N THR A 36 26.59 13.64 -1.43
CA THR A 36 25.40 12.78 -1.55
C THR A 36 25.46 11.77 -0.42
N ILE A 37 24.70 12.00 0.65
CA ILE A 37 24.53 11.03 1.72
C ILE A 37 23.49 10.01 1.23
N VAL A 38 23.93 8.78 0.97
CA VAL A 38 23.03 7.66 0.71
C VAL A 38 22.46 7.20 2.04
N PRO A 39 21.14 7.25 2.27
CA PRO A 39 20.56 6.83 3.53
C PRO A 39 20.84 5.34 3.78
N TYR A 40 21.15 5.01 5.02
CA TYR A 40 21.40 3.62 5.44
C TYR A 40 20.11 2.82 5.59
N SER A 41 19.00 3.50 5.84
CA SER A 41 17.66 2.93 6.00
C SER A 41 16.64 3.72 5.20
N HIS A 42 15.54 3.07 4.89
CA HIS A 42 14.35 3.64 4.27
C HIS A 42 13.15 3.45 5.18
N THR A 43 12.14 4.28 5.02
CA THR A 43 10.92 4.21 5.81
C THR A 43 9.88 3.37 5.08
N LEU A 44 9.38 2.34 5.76
CA LEU A 44 8.18 1.63 5.36
C LEU A 44 6.98 2.24 6.09
N HIS A 45 6.09 2.88 5.35
CA HIS A 45 4.82 3.40 5.86
C HIS A 45 3.79 2.28 5.90
N LEU A 46 3.56 1.73 7.08
CA LEU A 46 2.56 0.68 7.29
C LEU A 46 1.21 1.31 7.62
N GLU A 47 0.21 1.06 6.77
CA GLU A 47 -1.19 1.41 7.01
C GLU A 47 -2.00 0.15 7.29
N LEU A 48 -2.57 0.05 8.49
CA LEU A 48 -3.41 -1.06 8.93
C LEU A 48 -4.84 -0.60 9.14
N THR A 49 -5.79 -1.31 8.51
CA THR A 49 -7.23 -1.07 8.66
C THR A 49 -7.93 -2.38 9.01
N GLY A 50 -8.76 -2.36 10.07
CA GLY A 50 -9.49 -3.53 10.56
C GLY A 50 -8.75 -4.27 11.67
N GLU A 51 -9.26 -5.45 12.04
CA GLU A 51 -8.74 -6.26 13.15
C GLU A 51 -7.84 -7.39 12.61
N GLY A 52 -6.55 -7.30 12.88
CA GLY A 52 -5.53 -8.25 12.46
C GLY A 52 -4.14 -7.72 12.77
N ALA A 53 -3.13 -8.51 12.50
CA ALA A 53 -1.74 -8.11 12.63
C ALA A 53 -0.94 -8.51 11.38
N ILE A 54 0.07 -7.74 11.10
CA ILE A 54 1.10 -8.08 10.12
C ILE A 54 2.41 -8.32 10.85
N VAL A 55 3.12 -9.35 10.47
CA VAL A 55 4.44 -9.67 11.02
C VAL A 55 5.49 -9.35 9.98
N ILE A 56 6.43 -8.50 10.32
CA ILE A 56 7.55 -8.07 9.48
C ILE A 56 8.83 -8.45 10.19
N ASP A 57 9.65 -9.32 9.58
CA ASP A 57 10.87 -9.87 10.19
C ASP A 57 10.65 -10.40 11.62
N GLY A 58 9.53 -11.08 11.86
CA GLY A 58 9.18 -11.64 13.17
C GLY A 58 8.60 -10.65 14.18
N VAL A 59 8.47 -9.37 13.84
CA VAL A 59 7.84 -8.35 14.70
C VAL A 59 6.39 -8.14 14.27
N ALA A 60 5.45 -8.30 15.19
CA ALA A 60 4.02 -8.14 14.93
C ALA A 60 3.59 -6.67 15.13
N TYR A 61 2.87 -6.15 14.14
CA TYR A 61 2.28 -4.81 14.14
C TYR A 61 0.75 -4.95 14.07
N THR A 62 0.07 -4.32 15.01
CA THR A 62 -1.40 -4.29 15.10
C THR A 62 -1.99 -2.93 14.77
N GLN A 63 -1.14 -1.95 14.51
CA GLN A 63 -1.50 -0.56 14.19
C GLN A 63 -0.60 -0.03 13.08
N SER A 64 -1.05 1.03 12.43
CA SER A 64 -0.24 1.75 11.46
C SER A 64 1.02 2.32 12.11
N ALA A 65 2.15 2.22 11.44
CA ALA A 65 3.45 2.63 11.96
C ALA A 65 4.44 2.96 10.83
N ASP A 66 5.40 3.82 11.13
CA ASP A 66 6.55 4.06 10.28
C ASP A 66 7.72 3.19 10.75
N ILE A 67 8.16 2.28 9.92
CA ILE A 67 9.17 1.28 10.25
C ILE A 67 10.45 1.57 9.48
N GLN A 68 11.57 1.67 10.19
CA GLN A 68 12.89 1.84 9.56
C GLN A 68 13.41 0.48 9.09
N ILE A 69 13.56 0.35 7.77
CA ILE A 69 14.08 -0.85 7.13
C ILE A 69 15.45 -0.57 6.56
N GLN A 70 16.41 -1.48 6.81
CA GLN A 70 17.75 -1.35 6.29
C GLN A 70 17.73 -1.36 4.76
N ARG A 71 18.47 -0.42 4.16
CA ARG A 71 18.62 -0.35 2.70
C ARG A 71 19.16 -1.67 2.15
N LYS A 72 18.62 -2.11 1.02
CA LYS A 72 18.94 -3.38 0.34
C LYS A 72 18.56 -4.64 1.11
N SER A 73 17.87 -4.55 2.22
CA SER A 73 17.28 -5.71 2.86
C SER A 73 16.04 -6.20 2.10
N ARG A 74 15.65 -7.44 2.39
CA ARG A 74 14.44 -8.09 1.84
C ARG A 74 13.66 -8.69 2.99
N PRO A 75 12.95 -7.86 3.77
CA PRO A 75 12.18 -8.34 4.91
C PRO A 75 11.12 -9.36 4.48
N GLU A 76 10.83 -10.30 5.37
CA GLU A 76 9.75 -11.25 5.18
C GLU A 76 8.49 -10.74 5.87
N ILE A 77 7.37 -10.76 5.17
CA ILE A 77 6.06 -10.41 5.72
C ILE A 77 5.16 -11.62 5.77
N SER A 78 4.40 -11.73 6.87
CA SER A 78 3.30 -12.69 7.01
C SER A 78 2.10 -12.04 7.70
N LEU A 79 0.92 -12.60 7.49
CA LEU A 79 -0.30 -12.11 8.14
C LEU A 79 -0.62 -12.99 9.36
N GLN A 80 -0.96 -12.32 10.46
CA GLN A 80 -1.54 -12.97 11.62
C GLN A 80 -3.01 -12.54 11.72
N ILE A 81 -3.88 -13.40 11.21
CA ILE A 81 -5.30 -13.11 11.11
C ILE A 81 -5.99 -13.65 12.35
N THR A 82 -6.75 -12.79 13.04
CA THR A 82 -7.58 -13.18 14.17
C THR A 82 -8.81 -13.94 13.68
N ASP A 83 -9.28 -14.91 14.46
CA ASP A 83 -10.49 -15.69 14.14
C ASP A 83 -11.68 -14.79 13.82
N GLY A 84 -12.38 -15.13 12.75
CA GLY A 84 -13.52 -14.34 12.26
C GLY A 84 -13.16 -13.16 11.37
N ASN A 85 -11.89 -12.96 11.08
CA ASN A 85 -11.41 -11.94 10.13
C ASN A 85 -10.71 -12.60 8.93
N LYS A 86 -10.54 -11.85 7.87
CA LYS A 86 -9.74 -12.23 6.70
C LYS A 86 -9.03 -11.01 6.13
N ALA A 87 -7.91 -11.22 5.48
CA ALA A 87 -7.27 -10.16 4.73
C ALA A 87 -8.11 -9.86 3.48
N LYS A 88 -8.57 -8.63 3.33
CA LYS A 88 -9.30 -8.15 2.17
C LYS A 88 -8.34 -7.77 1.06
N SER A 89 -7.38 -6.92 1.37
CA SER A 89 -6.37 -6.46 0.43
C SER A 89 -5.05 -6.18 1.13
N VAL A 90 -3.96 -6.49 0.45
CA VAL A 90 -2.59 -6.14 0.86
C VAL A 90 -1.91 -5.52 -0.35
N LEU A 91 -1.55 -4.24 -0.22
CA LEU A 91 -0.95 -3.45 -1.29
C LEU A 91 0.48 -3.07 -0.92
N TRP A 92 1.44 -3.41 -1.77
CA TRP A 92 2.82 -2.94 -1.72
C TRP A 92 2.97 -1.79 -2.72
N GLY A 93 2.99 -0.55 -2.21
CA GLY A 93 2.85 0.62 -3.08
C GLY A 93 1.55 0.57 -3.87
N SER A 94 1.65 0.35 -5.18
CA SER A 94 0.49 0.18 -6.07
C SER A 94 0.23 -1.28 -6.47
N GLU A 95 1.07 -2.22 -6.06
CA GLU A 95 0.97 -3.63 -6.42
C GLU A 95 0.11 -4.39 -5.41
N ASP A 96 -0.87 -5.16 -5.90
CA ASP A 96 -1.69 -6.05 -5.07
C ASP A 96 -0.98 -7.39 -4.86
N ILE A 97 -0.53 -7.62 -3.62
CA ILE A 97 0.14 -8.84 -3.19
C ILE A 97 -0.75 -9.75 -2.34
N THR A 98 -2.05 -9.50 -2.28
CA THR A 98 -3.01 -10.20 -1.43
C THR A 98 -2.94 -11.70 -1.60
N GLU A 99 -2.95 -12.19 -2.84
CA GLU A 99 -2.92 -13.64 -3.12
C GLU A 99 -1.55 -14.27 -2.84
N ALA A 100 -0.48 -13.52 -2.97
CA ALA A 100 0.86 -13.99 -2.67
C ALA A 100 1.02 -14.23 -1.16
N ILE A 101 0.60 -13.27 -0.34
CA ILE A 101 0.76 -13.35 1.11
C ILE A 101 -0.25 -14.30 1.78
N ARG A 102 -1.41 -14.55 1.17
CA ARG A 102 -2.37 -15.57 1.65
C ARG A 102 -1.84 -16.98 1.61
N LYS A 103 -0.88 -17.26 0.75
CA LYS A 103 -0.23 -18.60 0.64
C LYS A 103 0.78 -18.86 1.76
N GLY A 104 1.05 -17.86 2.59
CA GLY A 104 2.00 -17.95 3.70
C GLY A 104 2.73 -16.64 3.91
N SER A 105 4.06 -16.67 3.82
CA SER A 105 4.89 -15.47 3.87
C SER A 105 5.22 -14.95 2.47
N TRP A 106 5.50 -13.67 2.39
CA TRP A 106 5.96 -12.99 1.19
C TRP A 106 7.23 -12.20 1.51
N THR A 107 8.25 -12.37 0.68
CA THR A 107 9.51 -11.64 0.82
C THR A 107 9.43 -10.36 0.03
N MET A 108 9.66 -9.23 0.69
CA MET A 108 9.71 -7.93 0.04
C MET A 108 10.78 -7.88 -1.05
N PRO A 109 10.59 -7.09 -2.12
CA PRO A 109 11.66 -6.68 -2.99
C PRO A 109 12.77 -5.97 -2.21
N GLU A 110 13.94 -5.83 -2.83
CA GLU A 110 15.03 -5.07 -2.24
C GLU A 110 14.61 -3.62 -1.96
N VAL A 111 14.68 -3.20 -0.70
CA VAL A 111 14.26 -1.86 -0.28
C VAL A 111 15.35 -0.85 -0.63
N ILE A 112 15.09 0.00 -1.61
CA ILE A 112 16.01 1.03 -2.12
C ILE A 112 15.47 2.46 -1.97
N GLU A 113 14.20 2.60 -1.61
CA GLU A 113 13.47 3.87 -1.42
C GLU A 113 12.39 3.69 -0.34
N ASP A 114 11.81 4.79 0.09
CA ASP A 114 10.67 4.77 1.00
C ASP A 114 9.45 4.17 0.30
N VAL A 115 8.70 3.33 1.01
CA VAL A 115 7.61 2.56 0.42
C VAL A 115 6.43 2.47 1.37
N SER A 116 5.22 2.27 0.82
CA SER A 116 4.00 2.07 1.60
C SER A 116 3.52 0.62 1.51
N LEU A 117 3.03 0.11 2.64
CA LEU A 117 2.36 -1.18 2.75
C LEU A 117 1.00 -0.96 3.39
N SER A 118 -0.07 -1.13 2.61
CA SER A 118 -1.44 -0.98 3.09
C SER A 118 -2.10 -2.34 3.23
N VAL A 119 -2.60 -2.64 4.43
CA VAL A 119 -3.25 -3.91 4.77
C VAL A 119 -4.64 -3.64 5.30
N THR A 120 -5.64 -4.23 4.65
CA THR A 120 -7.03 -4.12 5.06
C THR A 120 -7.55 -5.49 5.47
N PHE A 121 -8.02 -5.58 6.70
CA PHE A 121 -8.76 -6.73 7.20
C PHE A 121 -10.26 -6.46 7.18
N GLU A 122 -11.06 -7.49 6.92
CA GLU A 122 -12.52 -7.43 7.04
C GLU A 122 -13.03 -8.62 7.84
N LYS A 123 -14.15 -8.44 8.54
CA LYS A 123 -14.81 -9.53 9.24
C LYS A 123 -15.33 -10.54 8.21
N THR A 124 -14.98 -11.79 8.43
CA THR A 124 -15.62 -12.87 7.68
C THR A 124 -17.07 -12.89 8.12
N SER A 125 -17.95 -12.36 7.27
CA SER A 125 -19.38 -12.49 7.44
C SER A 125 -19.73 -13.97 7.29
N SER A 126 -19.53 -14.78 8.34
CA SER A 126 -20.25 -16.01 8.48
C SER A 126 -21.67 -15.57 8.76
N THR A 127 -22.45 -15.27 7.73
CA THR A 127 -23.88 -15.40 7.84
C THR A 127 -24.06 -16.82 8.37
N PRO A 128 -24.56 -17.02 9.60
CA PRO A 128 -24.94 -18.36 10.01
C PRO A 128 -25.86 -18.80 8.88
N GLN A 129 -25.44 -19.80 8.13
CA GLN A 129 -26.31 -20.50 7.25
C GLN A 129 -27.29 -21.17 8.20
N THR A 130 -28.25 -20.39 8.69
CA THR A 130 -29.47 -20.92 9.29
C THR A 130 -29.99 -21.79 8.19
N GLY A 131 -29.71 -23.08 8.33
CA GLY A 131 -30.10 -24.11 7.41
C GLY A 131 -31.61 -24.23 7.42
N ASP A 132 -32.26 -23.22 6.97
CA ASP A 132 -33.59 -23.30 6.41
C ASP A 132 -33.42 -23.87 4.99
N ALA A 133 -32.99 -25.14 4.99
CA ALA A 133 -33.24 -26.03 3.88
C ALA A 133 -34.74 -26.39 3.92
N SER A 134 -35.59 -25.39 4.06
CA SER A 134 -36.99 -25.49 3.69
C SER A 134 -36.97 -25.74 2.21
N ARG A 135 -36.97 -27.04 1.87
CA ARG A 135 -37.26 -27.49 0.51
C ARG A 135 -38.72 -27.16 0.28
N PRO A 136 -39.05 -26.04 -0.40
CA PRO A 136 -40.46 -25.71 -0.67
C PRO A 136 -41.14 -26.85 -1.38
N ASP A 137 -40.39 -27.64 -2.17
CA ASP A 137 -40.85 -28.82 -2.86
C ASP A 137 -41.45 -29.87 -1.93
N LEU A 138 -40.92 -30.04 -0.72
CA LEU A 138 -41.41 -31.01 0.25
C LEU A 138 -42.80 -30.60 0.76
N TRP A 139 -43.06 -29.32 0.98
CA TRP A 139 -44.35 -28.79 1.39
C TRP A 139 -45.39 -28.93 0.26
N PHE A 140 -45.03 -28.75 -0.99
CA PHE A 140 -45.91 -28.99 -2.13
C PHE A 140 -46.24 -30.45 -2.26
N ILE A 141 -45.32 -31.39 -2.02
CA ILE A 141 -45.55 -32.83 -2.05
C ILE A 141 -46.56 -33.24 -0.96
N ILE A 142 -46.38 -32.73 0.29
CA ILE A 142 -47.29 -33.02 1.41
C ILE A 142 -48.66 -32.46 1.14
N ALA A 143 -48.77 -31.24 0.58
CA ALA A 143 -50.05 -30.63 0.24
C ALA A 143 -50.79 -31.43 -0.86
N ALA A 144 -50.03 -31.90 -1.89
CA ALA A 144 -50.63 -32.72 -2.97
C ALA A 144 -51.14 -34.07 -2.45
N LEU A 145 -50.36 -34.75 -1.60
CA LEU A 145 -50.81 -36.02 -0.97
C LEU A 145 -52.05 -35.85 -0.12
N SER A 146 -52.13 -34.74 0.64
CA SER A 146 -53.33 -34.41 1.46
C SER A 146 -54.59 -34.22 0.58
N LEU A 147 -54.45 -33.49 -0.53
CA LEU A 147 -55.55 -33.29 -1.50
C LEU A 147 -56.04 -34.59 -2.10
N ILE A 148 -55.12 -35.49 -2.51
CA ILE A 148 -55.44 -36.82 -3.07
C ILE A 148 -56.22 -37.63 -2.00
N GLY A 149 -55.78 -37.64 -0.76
CA GLY A 149 -56.47 -38.31 0.36
C GLY A 149 -57.93 -37.83 0.55
N ILE A 150 -58.15 -36.52 0.49
CA ILE A 150 -59.48 -35.91 0.60
C ILE A 150 -60.38 -36.36 -0.56
N ILE A 151 -59.85 -36.37 -1.78
CA ILE A 151 -60.61 -36.80 -2.99
C ILE A 151 -60.99 -38.26 -2.91
N ILE A 152 -60.08 -39.14 -2.48
CA ILE A 152 -60.36 -40.57 -2.32
C ILE A 152 -61.45 -40.77 -1.26
N CYS A 153 -61.33 -40.10 -0.11
CA CYS A 153 -62.34 -40.20 0.96
C CYS A 153 -63.71 -39.71 0.50
N TRP A 154 -63.80 -38.66 -0.30
CA TRP A 154 -65.03 -38.16 -0.90
C TRP A 154 -65.66 -39.14 -1.89
N LEU A 155 -64.85 -39.77 -2.75
CA LEU A 155 -65.30 -40.77 -3.70
C LEU A 155 -65.81 -42.03 -2.98
N MET A 156 -65.16 -42.48 -1.93
CA MET A 156 -65.61 -43.65 -1.14
C MET A 156 -66.96 -43.39 -0.45
N ARG A 157 -67.11 -42.16 0.10
CA ARG A 157 -68.44 -41.76 0.70
C ARG A 157 -69.56 -41.73 -0.36
N LYS A 158 -69.24 -41.33 -1.58
CA LYS A 158 -70.25 -41.31 -2.66
C LYS A 158 -70.67 -42.70 -3.07
N LYS A 159 -69.79 -43.71 -3.05
CA LYS A 159 -70.08 -45.12 -3.33
C LYS A 159 -70.95 -45.83 -2.26
N GLN A 160 -70.94 -45.33 -1.01
CA GLN A 160 -71.76 -45.92 0.04
C GLN A 160 -73.19 -45.39 0.11
N LYS A 161 -73.55 -44.43 -0.72
CA LYS A 161 -74.92 -43.83 -0.80
C LYS A 161 -75.74 -44.32 -2.01
N VAL A 162 -75.32 -45.38 -2.70
CA VAL A 162 -76.07 -46.03 -3.80
C VAL A 162 -76.58 -47.39 -3.34
#